data_c1cb62fb0190dff1a18fcc2a1dd4999f
#
_entry.id   c1cb62fb0190dff1a18fcc2a1dd4999f
#
_cell.length_a   1.000
_cell.length_b   1.000
_cell.length_c   1.000
_cell.angle_alpha   90.00
_cell.angle_beta   90.00
_cell.angle_gamma   90.00
#
_symmetry.space_group_name_H-M   'P 1'
#
loop_
_entity.id
_entity.type
_entity.pdbx_description
1 polymer ?
#
loop_
_entity_poly.entity_id
_entity_poly.type
_entity_poly.pdbx_seq_one_letter_code
_entity_poly.pdbx_strand_id
1 'polypeptide(L)'
;MKKGLGIIAVLVLLIAGAAWYMLSGAGDFIRAQIEQQGSKYLGTAVSVANVDLALTEGRMTISNLDIKNPQGFSNENAFSVSDITLDLGEVISEPYVIQTVSINSPEMLYEVDANGQGNLIVIKNSLAANLPTNKNEEPAPKDGANPLVIIENVTVSNVRLKFNFEKLPTGDLNIETKAYEVSLPTFNAGPIGHPNGLPADQLGVAVVQVMLDNVIAAAKSEAKKRLEDEAKKKVKEELKKQKDKLLEKTKNKLKGLFNGG
;
A
#
# COMPACT_ATOMS: atom_id res chain seq x y z
N MET A 1 -21.61 39.13 -43.61
CA MET A 1 -21.88 38.25 -42.46
C MET A 1 -21.15 36.87 -42.55
N LYS A 2 -20.85 36.30 -43.73
CA LYS A 2 -20.19 35.00 -43.86
C LYS A 2 -18.69 34.97 -43.46
N LYS A 3 -17.96 36.10 -43.51
CA LYS A 3 -16.53 36.16 -43.13
C LYS A 3 -16.29 36.20 -41.61
N GLY A 4 -17.25 36.69 -40.82
CA GLY A 4 -17.13 36.69 -39.35
C GLY A 4 -17.32 35.30 -38.71
N LEU A 5 -18.19 34.48 -39.31
CA LEU A 5 -18.46 33.12 -38.82
C LEU A 5 -17.22 32.21 -38.96
N GLY A 6 -16.44 32.40 -40.04
CA GLY A 6 -15.21 31.62 -40.25
C GLY A 6 -14.10 31.96 -39.24
N ILE A 7 -13.98 33.23 -38.84
CA ILE A 7 -12.97 33.65 -37.83
C ILE A 7 -13.35 33.11 -36.45
N ILE A 8 -14.63 33.14 -36.08
CA ILE A 8 -15.11 32.57 -34.80
C ILE A 8 -14.88 31.05 -34.77
N ALA A 9 -15.15 30.32 -35.85
CA ALA A 9 -14.91 28.90 -35.94
C ALA A 9 -13.41 28.55 -35.78
N VAL A 10 -12.53 29.33 -36.41
CA VAL A 10 -11.07 29.17 -36.27
C VAL A 10 -10.59 29.46 -34.82
N LEU A 11 -11.12 30.52 -34.20
CA LEU A 11 -10.81 30.85 -32.81
C LEU A 11 -11.27 29.74 -31.84
N VAL A 12 -12.46 29.19 -32.02
CA VAL A 12 -12.98 28.09 -31.23
C VAL A 12 -12.11 26.84 -31.40
N LEU A 13 -11.67 26.51 -32.62
CA LEU A 13 -10.76 25.41 -32.90
C LEU A 13 -9.38 25.64 -32.29
N LEU A 14 -8.85 26.86 -32.31
CA LEU A 14 -7.57 27.19 -31.66
C LEU A 14 -7.66 27.12 -30.14
N ILE A 15 -8.75 27.59 -29.55
CA ILE A 15 -8.99 27.49 -28.09
C ILE A 15 -9.16 25.99 -27.68
N ALA A 16 -9.96 25.24 -28.45
CA ALA A 16 -10.13 23.79 -28.22
C ALA A 16 -8.81 23.01 -28.42
N GLY A 17 -8.02 23.38 -29.43
CA GLY A 17 -6.71 22.79 -29.69
C GLY A 17 -5.69 23.13 -28.60
N ALA A 18 -5.68 24.39 -28.11
CA ALA A 18 -4.82 24.80 -26.99
C ALA A 18 -5.24 24.13 -25.67
N ALA A 19 -6.54 24.04 -25.40
CA ALA A 19 -7.08 23.32 -24.25
C ALA A 19 -6.73 21.81 -24.35
N TRP A 20 -6.90 21.20 -25.52
CA TRP A 20 -6.49 19.83 -25.81
C TRP A 20 -4.98 19.63 -25.59
N TYR A 21 -4.15 20.54 -26.08
CA TYR A 21 -2.68 20.48 -25.92
C TYR A 21 -2.28 20.64 -24.46
N MET A 22 -2.92 21.54 -23.69
CA MET A 22 -2.67 21.66 -22.25
C MET A 22 -3.13 20.44 -21.47
N LEU A 23 -4.25 19.83 -21.83
CA LEU A 23 -4.79 18.64 -21.17
C LEU A 23 -4.04 17.36 -21.56
N SER A 24 -3.49 17.28 -22.79
CA SER A 24 -2.75 16.09 -23.23
C SER A 24 -1.45 15.85 -22.47
N GLY A 25 -0.87 16.89 -21.85
CA GLY A 25 0.31 16.78 -20.99
C GLY A 25 0.01 16.62 -19.48
N ALA A 26 -1.25 16.79 -19.06
CA ALA A 26 -1.61 16.78 -17.65
C ALA A 26 -1.37 15.41 -16.98
N GLY A 27 -1.67 14.32 -17.66
CA GLY A 27 -1.41 12.98 -17.18
C GLY A 27 0.09 12.72 -16.97
N ASP A 28 0.92 13.09 -17.94
CA ASP A 28 2.39 12.95 -17.82
C ASP A 28 2.97 13.81 -16.70
N PHE A 29 2.44 15.03 -16.54
CA PHE A 29 2.85 15.91 -15.43
C PHE A 29 2.50 15.28 -14.07
N ILE A 30 1.25 14.81 -13.88
CA ILE A 30 0.81 14.15 -12.65
C ILE A 30 1.64 12.90 -12.39
N ARG A 31 1.89 12.08 -13.42
CA ARG A 31 2.75 10.91 -13.32
C ARG A 31 4.13 11.27 -12.79
N ALA A 32 4.79 12.26 -13.40
CA ALA A 32 6.12 12.70 -12.98
C ALA A 32 6.13 13.21 -11.53
N GLN A 33 5.07 13.92 -11.09
CA GLN A 33 4.93 14.37 -9.71
C GLN A 33 4.77 13.18 -8.74
N ILE A 34 3.95 12.18 -9.08
CA ILE A 34 3.78 10.96 -8.26
C ILE A 34 5.12 10.24 -8.12
N GLU A 35 5.85 10.03 -9.21
CA GLU A 35 7.15 9.34 -9.20
C GLU A 35 8.20 10.12 -8.40
N GLN A 36 8.33 11.42 -8.63
CA GLN A 36 9.34 12.26 -7.98
C GLN A 36 9.06 12.45 -6.50
N GLN A 37 7.85 12.89 -6.14
CA GLN A 37 7.50 13.16 -4.75
C GLN A 37 7.33 11.86 -3.97
N GLY A 38 6.71 10.84 -4.57
CA GLY A 38 6.59 9.52 -3.97
C GLY A 38 7.96 8.93 -3.63
N SER A 39 8.91 8.93 -4.58
CA SER A 39 10.27 8.42 -4.33
C SER A 39 10.98 9.20 -3.24
N LYS A 40 10.83 10.53 -3.23
CA LYS A 40 11.42 11.40 -2.20
C LYS A 40 10.87 11.09 -0.80
N TYR A 41 9.53 11.00 -0.67
CA TYR A 41 8.89 10.79 0.63
C TYR A 41 9.08 9.37 1.16
N LEU A 42 8.98 8.36 0.29
CA LEU A 42 9.08 6.96 0.69
C LEU A 42 10.53 6.47 0.85
N GLY A 43 11.51 7.25 0.36
CA GLY A 43 12.93 6.89 0.41
C GLY A 43 13.30 5.69 -0.46
N THR A 44 12.45 5.37 -1.43
CA THR A 44 12.66 4.30 -2.41
C THR A 44 11.99 4.65 -3.73
N ALA A 45 12.36 3.97 -4.82
CA ALA A 45 11.85 4.29 -6.15
C ALA A 45 10.35 4.01 -6.28
N VAL A 46 9.62 4.99 -6.79
CA VAL A 46 8.22 4.89 -7.21
C VAL A 46 8.15 5.04 -8.71
N SER A 47 7.39 4.20 -9.38
CA SER A 47 7.14 4.27 -10.82
C SER A 47 5.66 4.09 -11.13
N VAL A 48 5.20 4.76 -12.19
CA VAL A 48 3.84 4.73 -12.69
C VAL A 48 3.90 4.60 -14.21
N ALA A 49 3.15 3.65 -14.77
CA ALA A 49 3.15 3.49 -16.23
C ALA A 49 2.36 4.59 -16.93
N ASN A 50 1.17 4.92 -16.41
CA ASN A 50 0.29 5.91 -17.02
C ASN A 50 -0.62 6.58 -16.00
N VAL A 51 -1.01 7.83 -16.29
CA VAL A 51 -2.10 8.54 -15.62
C VAL A 51 -3.07 9.03 -16.69
N ASP A 52 -4.29 8.53 -16.65
CA ASP A 52 -5.38 8.94 -17.52
C ASP A 52 -6.33 9.87 -16.78
N LEU A 53 -6.67 10.99 -17.39
CA LEU A 53 -7.51 12.02 -16.80
C LEU A 53 -8.76 12.25 -17.67
N ALA A 54 -9.85 11.57 -17.33
CA ALA A 54 -11.14 11.70 -17.98
C ALA A 54 -12.00 12.76 -17.28
N LEU A 55 -11.67 14.04 -17.45
CA LEU A 55 -12.33 15.17 -16.76
C LEU A 55 -13.84 15.27 -17.04
N THR A 56 -14.27 14.89 -18.24
CA THR A 56 -15.71 14.87 -18.61
C THR A 56 -16.48 13.79 -17.85
N GLU A 57 -15.79 12.77 -17.36
CA GLU A 57 -16.35 11.68 -16.57
C GLU A 57 -16.09 11.88 -15.05
N GLY A 58 -15.40 12.95 -14.68
CA GLY A 58 -14.97 13.18 -13.30
C GLY A 58 -14.06 12.07 -12.77
N ARG A 59 -13.20 11.48 -13.63
CA ARG A 59 -12.40 10.33 -13.27
C ARG A 59 -10.91 10.53 -13.57
N MET A 60 -10.07 10.03 -12.67
CA MET A 60 -8.64 9.84 -12.92
C MET A 60 -8.27 8.38 -12.66
N THR A 61 -7.45 7.80 -13.52
CA THR A 61 -6.93 6.44 -13.35
C THR A 61 -5.41 6.47 -13.38
N ILE A 62 -4.79 5.88 -12.35
CA ILE A 62 -3.34 5.68 -12.27
C ILE A 62 -3.09 4.20 -12.52
N SER A 63 -2.33 3.87 -13.57
CA SER A 63 -2.08 2.49 -13.98
C SER A 63 -0.65 2.06 -13.70
N ASN A 64 -0.50 0.80 -13.21
CA ASN A 64 0.75 0.13 -12.88
C ASN A 64 1.65 1.01 -11.99
N LEU A 65 1.21 1.24 -10.76
CA LEU A 65 2.02 1.90 -9.75
C LEU A 65 2.80 0.85 -8.97
N ASP A 66 4.13 1.00 -8.97
CA ASP A 66 5.09 0.16 -8.26
C ASP A 66 5.93 0.98 -7.28
N ILE A 67 6.14 0.44 -6.09
CA ILE A 67 7.06 0.96 -5.08
C ILE A 67 8.11 -0.12 -4.81
N LYS A 68 9.36 0.18 -5.07
CA LYS A 68 10.48 -0.75 -4.84
C LYS A 68 10.72 -0.97 -3.35
N ASN A 69 11.29 -2.12 -3.01
CA ASN A 69 11.82 -2.35 -1.67
C ASN A 69 12.93 -1.34 -1.34
N PRO A 70 13.04 -0.92 -0.06
CA PRO A 70 14.16 -0.12 0.41
C PRO A 70 15.49 -0.87 0.27
N GLN A 71 16.58 -0.12 0.30
CA GLN A 71 17.92 -0.71 0.30
C GLN A 71 18.10 -1.67 1.50
N GLY A 72 18.72 -2.82 1.25
CA GLY A 72 18.94 -3.88 2.25
C GLY A 72 17.94 -5.02 2.20
N PHE A 73 16.85 -4.85 1.47
CA PHE A 73 15.85 -5.88 1.20
C PHE A 73 16.01 -6.52 -0.19
N SER A 74 15.05 -7.34 -0.62
CA SER A 74 15.05 -7.94 -1.95
C SER A 74 14.85 -6.89 -3.05
N ASN A 75 15.12 -7.30 -4.31
CA ASN A 75 14.87 -6.44 -5.48
C ASN A 75 13.41 -6.44 -5.94
N GLU A 76 12.51 -7.10 -5.19
CA GLU A 76 11.09 -7.12 -5.49
C GLU A 76 10.44 -5.75 -5.19
N ASN A 77 9.18 -5.58 -5.61
CA ASN A 77 8.40 -4.43 -5.22
C ASN A 77 7.86 -4.64 -3.80
N ALA A 78 7.95 -3.63 -2.95
CA ALA A 78 7.26 -3.61 -1.67
C ALA A 78 5.75 -3.47 -1.85
N PHE A 79 5.34 -2.80 -2.95
CA PHE A 79 3.95 -2.59 -3.33
C PHE A 79 3.83 -2.55 -4.84
N SER A 80 2.76 -3.16 -5.36
CA SER A 80 2.35 -3.07 -6.77
C SER A 80 0.84 -3.03 -6.86
N VAL A 81 0.30 -2.23 -7.76
CA VAL A 81 -1.12 -2.21 -8.08
C VAL A 81 -1.32 -1.91 -9.56
N SER A 82 -2.22 -2.65 -10.20
CA SER A 82 -2.52 -2.44 -11.62
C SER A 82 -3.24 -1.11 -11.86
N ASP A 83 -4.29 -0.83 -11.08
CA ASP A 83 -5.08 0.39 -11.26
C ASP A 83 -5.55 0.97 -9.93
N ILE A 84 -5.43 2.30 -9.83
CA ILE A 84 -6.05 3.12 -8.80
C ILE A 84 -7.00 4.08 -9.52
N THR A 85 -8.28 4.04 -9.17
CA THR A 85 -9.30 4.93 -9.76
C THR A 85 -9.75 5.95 -8.72
N LEU A 86 -9.77 7.21 -9.13
CA LEU A 86 -10.28 8.33 -8.36
C LEU A 86 -11.56 8.84 -9.01
N ASP A 87 -12.63 8.93 -8.25
CA ASP A 87 -13.85 9.62 -8.59
C ASP A 87 -13.73 11.07 -8.05
N LEU A 88 -13.54 12.01 -8.96
CA LEU A 88 -13.25 13.39 -8.64
C LEU A 88 -14.50 14.18 -8.21
N GLY A 89 -15.71 13.61 -8.44
CA GLY A 89 -16.97 14.28 -8.13
C GLY A 89 -17.12 15.63 -8.85
N GLU A 90 -17.94 16.51 -8.27
CA GLU A 90 -18.08 17.87 -8.75
C GLU A 90 -16.99 18.78 -8.17
N VAL A 91 -16.05 19.21 -9.01
CA VAL A 91 -14.90 20.04 -8.63
C VAL A 91 -15.24 21.52 -8.89
N ILE A 92 -16.05 22.14 -8.00
CA ILE A 92 -16.55 23.51 -8.20
C ILE A 92 -15.76 24.56 -7.39
N SER A 93 -15.33 24.22 -6.17
CA SER A 93 -14.62 25.14 -5.27
C SER A 93 -13.74 24.41 -4.28
N GLU A 94 -12.72 25.08 -3.75
CA GLU A 94 -11.88 24.55 -2.66
C GLU A 94 -12.63 24.53 -1.32
N PRO A 95 -12.40 23.46 -0.49
CA PRO A 95 -11.60 22.28 -0.79
C PRO A 95 -12.27 21.40 -1.86
N TYR A 96 -11.49 20.93 -2.84
CA TYR A 96 -11.98 19.99 -3.84
C TYR A 96 -12.25 18.63 -3.20
N VAL A 97 -13.37 18.01 -3.54
CA VAL A 97 -13.80 16.76 -2.92
C VAL A 97 -13.63 15.59 -3.90
N ILE A 98 -12.74 14.67 -3.57
CA ILE A 98 -12.65 13.35 -4.21
C ILE A 98 -13.62 12.43 -3.46
N GLN A 99 -14.66 11.96 -4.16
CA GLN A 99 -15.69 11.12 -3.54
C GLN A 99 -15.15 9.75 -3.15
N THR A 100 -14.36 9.13 -4.03
CA THR A 100 -13.84 7.80 -3.80
C THR A 100 -12.48 7.62 -4.46
N VAL A 101 -11.55 7.02 -3.73
CA VAL A 101 -10.33 6.41 -4.25
C VAL A 101 -10.48 4.90 -4.12
N SER A 102 -10.45 4.20 -5.25
CA SER A 102 -10.56 2.74 -5.30
C SER A 102 -9.21 2.12 -5.66
N ILE A 103 -8.67 1.31 -4.75
CA ILE A 103 -7.44 0.54 -4.92
C ILE A 103 -7.82 -0.93 -4.94
N ASN A 104 -7.72 -1.58 -6.10
CA ASN A 104 -8.18 -2.96 -6.26
C ASN A 104 -7.01 -3.91 -6.50
N SER A 105 -7.03 -5.01 -5.75
CA SER A 105 -6.05 -6.10 -5.85
C SER A 105 -4.58 -5.66 -5.75
N PRO A 106 -4.22 -4.78 -4.79
CA PRO A 106 -2.82 -4.46 -4.59
C PRO A 106 -2.06 -5.67 -4.06
N GLU A 107 -0.82 -5.83 -4.54
CA GLU A 107 0.14 -6.79 -4.01
C GLU A 107 1.12 -6.06 -3.10
N MET A 108 1.35 -6.60 -1.92
CA MET A 108 2.30 -6.05 -0.95
C MET A 108 3.24 -7.15 -0.48
N LEU A 109 4.52 -6.80 -0.33
CA LEU A 109 5.53 -7.68 0.25
C LEU A 109 5.92 -7.16 1.63
N TYR A 110 5.71 -7.97 2.66
CA TYR A 110 6.27 -7.75 4.00
C TYR A 110 7.50 -8.63 4.17
N GLU A 111 8.67 -8.06 3.96
CA GLU A 111 9.96 -8.72 4.11
C GLU A 111 10.60 -8.29 5.42
N VAL A 112 11.20 -9.24 6.15
CA VAL A 112 11.94 -8.98 7.40
C VAL A 112 13.40 -9.35 7.19
N ASP A 113 14.30 -8.42 7.52
CA ASP A 113 15.74 -8.62 7.41
C ASP A 113 16.32 -9.48 8.56
N ALA A 114 17.64 -9.71 8.54
CA ALA A 114 18.34 -10.48 9.56
C ALA A 114 18.33 -9.84 10.95
N ASN A 115 18.04 -8.54 11.05
CA ASN A 115 17.96 -7.78 12.30
C ASN A 115 16.53 -7.72 12.85
N GLY A 116 15.55 -8.30 12.15
CA GLY A 116 14.15 -8.26 12.51
C GLY A 116 13.43 -6.98 12.05
N GLN A 117 14.03 -6.17 11.17
CA GLN A 117 13.43 -4.97 10.64
C GLN A 117 12.56 -5.28 9.42
N GLY A 118 11.34 -4.77 9.40
CA GLY A 118 10.42 -4.95 8.27
C GLY A 118 10.59 -3.85 7.21
N ASN A 119 10.57 -4.21 5.92
CA ASN A 119 10.66 -3.28 4.80
C ASN A 119 9.57 -2.19 4.83
N LEU A 120 8.31 -2.55 5.09
CA LEU A 120 7.21 -1.59 5.18
C LEU A 120 7.36 -0.64 6.38
N ILE A 121 8.04 -1.08 7.45
CA ILE A 121 8.37 -0.21 8.58
C ILE A 121 9.42 0.82 8.17
N VAL A 122 10.43 0.42 7.38
CA VAL A 122 11.44 1.34 6.84
C VAL A 122 10.78 2.39 5.96
N ILE A 123 9.90 1.98 5.04
CA ILE A 123 9.14 2.90 4.18
C ILE A 123 8.31 3.88 5.04
N LYS A 124 7.59 3.38 6.04
CA LYS A 124 6.80 4.22 6.94
C LYS A 124 7.66 5.24 7.70
N ASN A 125 8.82 4.81 8.19
CA ASN A 125 9.74 5.70 8.91
C ASN A 125 10.34 6.77 7.97
N SER A 126 10.70 6.40 6.73
CA SER A 126 11.15 7.35 5.71
C SER A 126 10.06 8.37 5.40
N LEU A 127 8.82 7.91 5.24
CA LEU A 127 7.68 8.79 5.05
C LEU A 127 7.54 9.80 6.19
N ALA A 128 7.57 9.34 7.44
CA ALA A 128 7.46 10.20 8.62
C ALA A 128 8.62 11.21 8.74
N ALA A 129 9.84 10.80 8.36
CA ALA A 129 11.04 11.65 8.42
C ALA A 129 11.06 12.71 7.31
N ASN A 130 10.50 12.41 6.15
CA ASN A 130 10.52 13.28 4.97
C ASN A 130 9.28 14.19 4.85
N LEU A 131 8.27 13.99 5.72
CA LEU A 131 7.11 14.87 5.77
C LEU A 131 7.51 16.29 6.21
N PRO A 132 6.93 17.34 5.61
CA PRO A 132 7.09 18.70 6.10
C PRO A 132 6.62 18.78 7.56
N THR A 133 7.52 19.17 8.48
CA THR A 133 7.26 19.20 9.92
C THR A 133 6.45 20.42 10.39
N ASN A 134 6.02 21.27 9.47
CA ASN A 134 5.31 22.50 9.81
C ASN A 134 3.86 22.24 10.24
N LYS A 135 3.72 21.80 11.50
CA LYS A 135 2.41 21.71 12.17
C LYS A 135 1.78 23.09 12.48
N ASN A 136 2.48 24.20 12.23
CA ASN A 136 2.09 25.55 12.68
C ASN A 136 2.09 26.62 11.58
N GLU A 137 2.37 26.29 10.33
CA GLU A 137 2.10 27.22 9.24
C GLU A 137 0.76 26.86 8.63
N GLU A 138 -0.24 27.76 8.79
CA GLU A 138 -1.40 27.78 7.91
C GLU A 138 -0.87 27.68 6.48
N PRO A 139 -1.43 26.79 5.64
CA PRO A 139 -1.01 26.71 4.25
C PRO A 139 -1.21 28.09 3.64
N ALA A 140 -0.12 28.82 3.47
CA ALA A 140 -0.21 30.10 2.76
C ALA A 140 -0.69 29.78 1.35
N PRO A 141 -1.80 30.35 0.89
CA PRO A 141 -2.27 30.22 -0.48
C PRO A 141 -1.21 30.82 -1.38
N LYS A 142 -0.33 29.96 -1.91
CA LYS A 142 0.48 30.32 -3.06
C LYS A 142 -0.42 30.10 -4.27
N ASP A 143 -0.80 31.19 -4.90
CA ASP A 143 -1.60 31.29 -6.13
C ASP A 143 -1.79 29.96 -6.88
N GLY A 144 -2.92 29.29 -6.68
CA GLY A 144 -3.44 28.22 -7.55
C GLY A 144 -2.63 26.94 -7.73
N ALA A 145 -1.41 26.85 -7.19
CA ALA A 145 -0.49 25.75 -7.49
C ALA A 145 -0.64 24.51 -6.58
N ASN A 146 -1.33 24.62 -5.43
CA ASN A 146 -1.48 23.53 -4.46
C ASN A 146 -2.85 23.57 -3.77
N PRO A 147 -3.92 23.19 -4.47
CA PRO A 147 -5.29 23.28 -3.98
C PRO A 147 -5.52 22.38 -2.77
N LEU A 148 -6.47 22.77 -1.91
CA LEU A 148 -6.94 21.95 -0.81
C LEU A 148 -7.89 20.87 -1.30
N VAL A 149 -7.67 19.65 -0.86
CA VAL A 149 -8.43 18.46 -1.28
C VAL A 149 -8.89 17.66 -0.08
N ILE A 150 -10.10 17.12 -0.14
CA ILE A 150 -10.67 16.14 0.78
C ILE A 150 -10.91 14.84 -0.01
N ILE A 151 -10.61 13.69 0.58
CA ILE A 151 -11.07 12.40 0.09
C ILE A 151 -12.09 11.85 1.08
N GLU A 152 -13.31 11.58 0.60
CA GLU A 152 -14.38 11.04 1.44
C GLU A 152 -14.19 9.56 1.75
N ASN A 153 -13.81 8.78 0.74
CA ASN A 153 -13.64 7.34 0.87
C ASN A 153 -12.37 6.84 0.18
N VAL A 154 -11.59 6.03 0.88
CA VAL A 154 -10.50 5.26 0.29
C VAL A 154 -10.79 3.78 0.50
N THR A 155 -11.20 3.09 -0.55
CA THR A 155 -11.52 1.65 -0.51
C THR A 155 -10.34 0.84 -1.03
N VAL A 156 -9.81 -0.06 -0.20
CA VAL A 156 -8.75 -0.99 -0.57
C VAL A 156 -9.31 -2.40 -0.52
N SER A 157 -9.35 -3.09 -1.65
CA SER A 157 -9.99 -4.39 -1.80
C SER A 157 -9.05 -5.44 -2.38
N ASN A 158 -9.30 -6.72 -2.03
CA ASN A 158 -8.56 -7.87 -2.57
C ASN A 158 -7.04 -7.78 -2.38
N VAL A 159 -6.59 -7.24 -1.25
CA VAL A 159 -5.16 -7.09 -0.95
C VAL A 159 -4.50 -8.46 -0.85
N ARG A 160 -3.42 -8.67 -1.61
CA ARG A 160 -2.53 -9.82 -1.48
C ARG A 160 -1.29 -9.41 -0.71
N LEU A 161 -1.09 -9.99 0.46
CA LEU A 161 0.05 -9.72 1.31
C LEU A 161 0.97 -10.93 1.32
N LYS A 162 2.13 -10.78 0.71
CA LYS A 162 3.22 -11.77 0.72
C LYS A 162 4.12 -11.52 1.92
N PHE A 163 4.48 -12.57 2.62
CA PHE A 163 5.44 -12.53 3.72
C PHE A 163 6.73 -13.21 3.31
N ASN A 164 7.86 -12.61 3.66
CA ASN A 164 9.17 -13.20 3.52
C ASN A 164 10.00 -12.98 4.80
N PHE A 165 10.19 -14.05 5.58
CA PHE A 165 10.98 -14.10 6.80
C PHE A 165 12.23 -14.97 6.65
N GLU A 166 12.68 -15.26 5.42
CA GLU A 166 13.80 -16.18 5.18
C GLU A 166 15.09 -15.73 5.85
N LYS A 167 15.31 -14.41 5.91
CA LYS A 167 16.50 -13.82 6.53
C LYS A 167 16.40 -13.70 8.05
N LEU A 168 15.20 -13.88 8.65
CA LEU A 168 15.00 -13.74 10.08
C LEU A 168 15.63 -14.95 10.82
N PRO A 169 16.58 -14.75 11.76
CA PRO A 169 17.08 -15.80 12.59
C PRO A 169 15.97 -16.27 13.54
N THR A 170 15.51 -17.51 13.37
CA THR A 170 14.41 -18.06 14.17
C THR A 170 14.90 -18.88 15.38
N GLY A 171 16.23 -18.96 15.60
CA GLY A 171 16.83 -19.75 16.68
C GLY A 171 16.40 -21.21 16.59
N ASP A 172 16.01 -21.79 17.73
CA ASP A 172 15.51 -23.17 17.83
C ASP A 172 14.07 -23.34 17.28
N LEU A 173 13.39 -22.24 16.91
CA LEU A 173 12.10 -22.29 16.23
C LEU A 173 12.32 -22.61 14.75
N ASN A 174 12.23 -23.88 14.40
CA ASN A 174 12.25 -24.32 13.01
C ASN A 174 10.90 -24.01 12.35
N ILE A 175 10.75 -22.77 11.85
CA ILE A 175 9.57 -22.34 11.09
C ILE A 175 9.67 -22.99 9.71
N GLU A 176 8.81 -23.97 9.43
CA GLU A 176 8.84 -24.73 8.17
C GLU A 176 8.52 -23.84 6.94
N THR A 177 7.67 -22.82 7.13
CA THR A 177 7.25 -21.93 6.05
C THR A 177 7.60 -20.49 6.38
N LYS A 178 8.74 -20.03 5.83
CA LYS A 178 9.23 -18.66 6.04
C LYS A 178 8.71 -17.66 5.00
N ALA A 179 8.13 -18.15 3.91
CA ALA A 179 7.50 -17.34 2.87
C ALA A 179 6.08 -17.84 2.58
N TYR A 180 5.07 -16.96 2.59
CA TYR A 180 3.67 -17.32 2.35
C TYR A 180 2.85 -16.08 1.97
N GLU A 181 1.64 -16.31 1.47
CA GLU A 181 0.72 -15.24 1.05
C GLU A 181 -0.59 -15.36 1.82
N VAL A 182 -1.19 -14.22 2.13
CA VAL A 182 -2.54 -14.10 2.69
C VAL A 182 -3.33 -13.04 1.95
N SER A 183 -4.63 -13.23 1.84
CA SER A 183 -5.54 -12.19 1.37
C SER A 183 -6.13 -11.45 2.57
N LEU A 184 -6.08 -10.12 2.53
CA LEU A 184 -6.71 -9.29 3.54
C LEU A 184 -8.15 -8.94 3.11
N PRO A 185 -9.08 -8.81 4.05
CA PRO A 185 -10.43 -8.32 3.75
C PRO A 185 -10.38 -6.87 3.25
N THR A 186 -11.40 -6.49 2.49
CA THR A 186 -11.58 -5.09 2.10
C THR A 186 -11.65 -4.19 3.33
N PHE A 187 -10.96 -3.07 3.29
CA PHE A 187 -11.01 -2.05 4.32
C PHE A 187 -11.13 -0.65 3.72
N ASN A 188 -11.66 0.28 4.53
CA ASN A 188 -11.72 1.69 4.19
C ASN A 188 -10.59 2.42 4.94
N ALA A 189 -9.75 3.15 4.22
CA ALA A 189 -8.62 3.92 4.74
C ALA A 189 -8.91 5.43 4.83
N GLY A 190 -10.14 5.89 4.58
CA GLY A 190 -10.57 7.28 4.64
C GLY A 190 -11.66 7.53 5.69
N PRO A 191 -12.09 8.78 5.88
CA PRO A 191 -11.79 9.98 5.08
C PRO A 191 -10.43 10.60 5.37
N ILE A 192 -9.93 11.40 4.41
CA ILE A 192 -8.63 12.07 4.49
C ILE A 192 -8.81 13.56 4.22
N GLY A 193 -8.14 14.40 4.99
CA GLY A 193 -8.15 15.85 4.81
C GLY A 193 -9.27 16.61 5.50
N HIS A 194 -10.18 15.93 6.19
CA HIS A 194 -11.22 16.61 6.96
C HIS A 194 -10.70 17.44 8.13
N PRO A 195 -11.37 18.56 8.50
CA PRO A 195 -12.50 19.19 7.78
C PRO A 195 -12.08 20.21 6.73
N ASN A 196 -10.82 20.66 6.71
CA ASN A 196 -10.38 21.85 5.98
C ASN A 196 -9.69 21.55 4.64
N GLY A 197 -9.52 20.29 4.29
CA GLY A 197 -8.70 19.85 3.16
C GLY A 197 -7.23 19.72 3.50
N LEU A 198 -6.51 18.92 2.71
CA LEU A 198 -5.06 18.83 2.67
C LEU A 198 -4.54 19.41 1.36
N PRO A 199 -3.37 20.07 1.36
CA PRO A 199 -2.69 20.42 0.12
C PRO A 199 -2.53 19.20 -0.79
N ALA A 200 -2.78 19.39 -2.09
CA ALA A 200 -2.80 18.28 -3.06
C ALA A 200 -1.48 17.49 -3.10
N ASP A 201 -0.34 18.15 -2.88
CA ASP A 201 0.99 17.52 -2.80
C ASP A 201 1.17 16.60 -1.57
N GLN A 202 0.34 16.77 -0.52
CA GLN A 202 0.38 15.94 0.70
C GLN A 202 -0.65 14.80 0.67
N LEU A 203 -1.59 14.84 -0.25
CA LEU A 203 -2.71 13.90 -0.30
C LEU A 203 -2.25 12.45 -0.51
N GLY A 204 -1.37 12.23 -1.50
CA GLY A 204 -0.83 10.90 -1.79
C GLY A 204 -0.09 10.29 -0.59
N VAL A 205 0.64 11.14 0.14
CA VAL A 205 1.35 10.76 1.36
C VAL A 205 0.37 10.31 2.45
N ALA A 206 -0.70 11.07 2.67
CA ALA A 206 -1.72 10.74 3.68
C ALA A 206 -2.43 9.40 3.34
N VAL A 207 -2.77 9.16 2.08
CA VAL A 207 -3.33 7.87 1.61
C VAL A 207 -2.36 6.73 1.90
N VAL A 208 -1.09 6.87 1.51
CA VAL A 208 -0.06 5.83 1.72
C VAL A 208 0.15 5.56 3.21
N GLN A 209 0.19 6.59 4.05
CA GLN A 209 0.37 6.44 5.49
C GLN A 209 -0.75 5.60 6.12
N VAL A 210 -2.01 5.95 5.86
CA VAL A 210 -3.17 5.21 6.40
C VAL A 210 -3.20 3.78 5.86
N MET A 211 -2.86 3.58 4.60
CA MET A 211 -2.78 2.24 4.01
C MET A 211 -1.67 1.39 4.66
N LEU A 212 -0.46 1.94 4.83
CA LEU A 212 0.65 1.26 5.51
C LEU A 212 0.31 0.90 6.95
N ASP A 213 -0.36 1.78 7.69
CA ASP A 213 -0.76 1.51 9.07
C ASP A 213 -1.70 0.31 9.17
N ASN A 214 -2.71 0.24 8.30
CA ASN A 214 -3.64 -0.88 8.23
C ASN A 214 -2.93 -2.19 7.84
N VAL A 215 -2.10 -2.16 6.80
CA VAL A 215 -1.40 -3.36 6.32
C VAL A 215 -0.35 -3.85 7.31
N ILE A 216 0.43 -2.95 7.92
CA ILE A 216 1.42 -3.33 8.94
C ILE A 216 0.73 -3.94 10.17
N ALA A 217 -0.42 -3.39 10.60
CA ALA A 217 -1.20 -3.96 11.69
C ALA A 217 -1.71 -5.37 11.35
N ALA A 218 -2.25 -5.55 10.16
CA ALA A 218 -2.70 -6.85 9.66
C ALA A 218 -1.53 -7.85 9.54
N ALA A 219 -0.39 -7.41 8.99
CA ALA A 219 0.82 -8.22 8.85
C ALA A 219 1.33 -8.72 10.22
N LYS A 220 1.42 -7.83 11.20
CA LYS A 220 1.85 -8.18 12.57
C LYS A 220 0.89 -9.16 13.23
N SER A 221 -0.42 -8.96 13.05
CA SER A 221 -1.45 -9.84 13.59
C SER A 221 -1.35 -11.25 13.01
N GLU A 222 -1.19 -11.36 11.70
CA GLU A 222 -1.06 -12.65 11.01
C GLU A 222 0.25 -13.36 11.36
N ALA A 223 1.38 -12.64 11.40
CA ALA A 223 2.66 -13.20 11.83
C ALA A 223 2.59 -13.73 13.26
N LYS A 224 1.98 -12.99 14.19
CA LYS A 224 1.78 -13.44 15.58
C LYS A 224 0.93 -14.71 15.64
N LYS A 225 -0.20 -14.74 14.95
CA LYS A 225 -1.09 -15.91 14.89
C LYS A 225 -0.34 -17.15 14.39
N ARG A 226 0.43 -17.04 13.32
CA ARG A 226 1.23 -18.14 12.80
C ARG A 226 2.26 -18.65 13.80
N LEU A 227 2.99 -17.75 14.45
CA LEU A 227 3.96 -18.14 15.48
C LEU A 227 3.30 -18.91 16.65
N GLU A 228 2.13 -18.45 17.10
CA GLU A 228 1.36 -19.13 18.14
C GLU A 228 0.87 -20.51 17.69
N ASP A 229 0.39 -20.65 16.46
CA ASP A 229 -0.11 -21.92 15.94
C ASP A 229 1.03 -22.92 15.73
N GLU A 230 2.20 -22.48 15.25
CA GLU A 230 3.40 -23.30 15.15
C GLU A 230 3.92 -23.75 16.52
N ALA A 231 3.95 -22.86 17.51
CA ALA A 231 4.33 -23.19 18.87
C ALA A 231 3.39 -24.26 19.49
N LYS A 232 2.06 -24.09 19.31
CA LYS A 232 1.05 -25.07 19.75
C LYS A 232 1.24 -26.43 19.06
N LYS A 233 1.53 -26.44 17.76
CA LYS A 233 1.77 -27.66 16.97
C LYS A 233 2.98 -28.43 17.52
N LYS A 234 4.09 -27.75 17.77
CA LYS A 234 5.31 -28.35 18.35
C LYS A 234 5.07 -28.95 19.72
N VAL A 235 4.43 -28.20 20.62
CA VAL A 235 4.09 -28.74 21.97
C VAL A 235 3.24 -29.99 21.86
N LYS A 236 2.25 -30.00 20.96
CA LYS A 236 1.38 -31.18 20.73
C LYS A 236 2.18 -32.40 20.18
N GLU A 237 3.10 -32.15 19.27
CA GLU A 237 3.97 -33.21 18.71
C GLU A 237 4.93 -33.77 19.75
N GLU A 238 5.53 -32.93 20.59
CA GLU A 238 6.40 -33.39 21.67
C GLU A 238 5.63 -34.19 22.74
N LEU A 239 4.45 -33.73 23.13
CA LEU A 239 3.58 -34.48 24.04
C LEU A 239 3.19 -35.85 23.47
N LYS A 240 2.91 -35.90 22.14
CA LYS A 240 2.61 -37.19 21.48
C LYS A 240 3.82 -38.09 21.48
N LYS A 241 5.01 -37.61 21.15
CA LYS A 241 6.27 -38.42 21.20
C LYS A 241 6.56 -38.91 22.60
N GLN A 242 6.36 -38.12 23.64
CA GLN A 242 6.55 -38.55 25.02
C GLN A 242 5.53 -39.63 25.42
N LYS A 243 4.26 -39.48 25.05
CA LYS A 243 3.21 -40.47 25.30
C LYS A 243 3.51 -41.80 24.60
N ASP A 244 3.93 -41.77 23.34
CA ASP A 244 4.26 -42.95 22.56
C ASP A 244 5.47 -43.71 23.19
N LYS A 245 6.51 -42.96 23.60
CA LYS A 245 7.66 -43.53 24.32
C LYS A 245 7.27 -44.17 25.67
N LEU A 246 6.35 -43.57 26.40
CA LEU A 246 5.84 -44.13 27.67
C LEU A 246 5.03 -45.41 27.43
N LEU A 247 4.18 -45.43 26.42
CA LEU A 247 3.39 -46.61 26.02
C LEU A 247 4.28 -47.74 25.59
N GLU A 248 5.34 -47.48 24.83
CA GLU A 248 6.31 -48.47 24.38
C GLU A 248 7.10 -49.05 25.56
N LYS A 249 7.59 -48.22 26.49
CA LYS A 249 8.23 -48.66 27.73
C LYS A 249 7.31 -49.51 28.58
N THR A 250 6.03 -49.17 28.69
CA THR A 250 5.04 -49.92 29.46
C THR A 250 4.74 -51.26 28.78
N LYS A 251 4.59 -51.31 27.47
CA LYS A 251 4.43 -52.54 26.69
C LYS A 251 5.64 -53.49 26.87
N ASN A 252 6.85 -52.95 26.80
CA ASN A 252 8.07 -53.77 26.96
C ASN A 252 8.22 -54.29 28.39
N LYS A 253 7.87 -53.52 29.42
CA LYS A 253 7.80 -53.99 30.80
C LYS A 253 6.78 -55.12 31.00
N LEU A 254 5.57 -54.96 30.43
CA LEU A 254 4.53 -55.99 30.49
C LEU A 254 4.97 -57.28 29.76
N LYS A 255 5.57 -57.19 28.58
CA LYS A 255 6.12 -58.34 27.86
C LYS A 255 7.21 -59.07 28.69
N GLY A 256 8.09 -58.33 29.38
CA GLY A 256 9.12 -58.93 30.25
C GLY A 256 8.54 -59.67 31.46
N LEU A 257 7.39 -59.21 31.97
CA LEU A 257 6.70 -59.90 33.10
C LEU A 257 5.95 -61.16 32.67
N PHE A 258 5.49 -61.24 31.42
CA PHE A 258 4.77 -62.45 30.92
C PHE A 258 5.64 -63.48 30.24
N ASN A 259 6.90 -63.17 29.86
CA ASN A 259 7.83 -64.11 29.24
C ASN A 259 8.90 -64.60 30.20
N GLY A 260 8.82 -64.33 31.50
CA GLY A 260 9.78 -64.74 32.53
C GLY A 260 9.22 -65.75 33.55
N GLY A 261 8.18 -66.50 33.13
CA GLY A 261 7.64 -67.64 33.95
C GLY A 261 7.89 -69.00 33.31
#